data_956eee6733c15ff02400453777aed92c
#
_entry.id   956eee6733c15ff02400453777aed92c
#
_cell.length_a   1.000
_cell.length_b   1.000
_cell.length_c   1.000
_cell.angle_alpha   90.00
_cell.angle_beta   90.00
_cell.angle_gamma   90.00
#
_symmetry.space_group_name_H-M   'P 1'
#
loop_
_entity.id
_entity.type
_entity.pdbx_description
1 polymer ?
#
loop_
_entity_poly.entity_id
_entity_poly.type
_entity_poly.pdbx_seq_one_letter_code
_entity_poly.pdbx_strand_id
1 'polypeptide(L)'
;MIKYKYFFGSDERSLNFLNTIYTLYNKVKVVTLEPKKTGRGRKITSNPVQIYCEQNDIEYSYYQEENIYEDMEYGIVASFAKIFTNNFITNNKPLFNIHLSLLPKYKGPTPVESALLNLEKFSGYTISVSYTHLTLPTKRIV
;
A
#
# COMPACT_ATOMS: atom_id res chain seq x y z
N MET A 1 13.50 -20.87 -6.57
CA MET A 1 12.87 -20.16 -5.43
C MET A 1 11.46 -19.78 -5.79
N ILE A 2 10.51 -20.06 -4.92
CA ILE A 2 9.12 -19.64 -5.10
C ILE A 2 9.04 -18.13 -4.91
N LYS A 3 8.42 -17.43 -5.84
CA LYS A 3 8.20 -15.99 -5.79
C LYS A 3 6.78 -15.67 -5.31
N TYR A 4 6.66 -14.60 -4.54
CA TYR A 4 5.40 -14.14 -3.96
C TYR A 4 5.08 -12.71 -4.43
N LYS A 5 3.80 -12.42 -4.55
CA LYS A 5 3.33 -11.04 -4.60
C LYS A 5 3.31 -10.48 -3.18
N TYR A 6 3.76 -9.26 -3.01
CA TYR A 6 3.72 -8.58 -1.73
C TYR A 6 2.71 -7.44 -1.77
N PHE A 7 1.98 -7.29 -0.68
CA PHE A 7 1.03 -6.20 -0.53
C PHE A 7 1.41 -5.34 0.67
N PHE A 8 1.55 -4.04 0.42
CA PHE A 8 1.87 -3.04 1.45
C PHE A 8 0.65 -2.16 1.66
N GLY A 9 0.08 -2.19 2.84
CA GLY A 9 -1.08 -1.40 3.20
C GLY A 9 -1.22 -1.24 4.70
N SER A 10 -1.89 -0.19 5.15
CA SER A 10 -1.99 0.12 6.58
C SER A 10 -3.31 0.74 7.03
N ASP A 11 -4.22 1.05 6.14
CA ASP A 11 -5.49 1.64 6.53
C ASP A 11 -6.71 0.93 5.91
N GLU A 12 -7.89 1.42 6.24
CA GLU A 12 -9.15 0.81 5.80
C GLU A 12 -9.30 0.78 4.27
N ARG A 13 -8.77 1.78 3.55
CA ARG A 13 -8.81 1.82 2.09
C ARG A 13 -7.96 0.73 1.44
N SER A 14 -6.97 0.21 2.15
CA SER A 14 -6.15 -0.91 1.69
C SER A 14 -6.96 -2.20 1.56
N LEU A 15 -8.01 -2.38 2.36
CA LEU A 15 -8.71 -3.66 2.51
C LEU A 15 -9.37 -4.14 1.22
N ASN A 16 -9.98 -3.24 0.46
CA ASN A 16 -10.61 -3.60 -0.81
C ASN A 16 -9.58 -4.13 -1.82
N PHE A 17 -8.42 -3.48 -1.89
CA PHE A 17 -7.32 -3.91 -2.75
C PHE A 17 -6.74 -5.23 -2.28
N LEU A 18 -6.49 -5.37 -0.98
CA LEU A 18 -5.98 -6.61 -0.40
C LEU A 18 -6.92 -7.79 -0.65
N ASN A 19 -8.19 -7.62 -0.40
CA ASN A 19 -9.19 -8.66 -0.64
C ASN A 19 -9.21 -9.12 -2.10
N THR A 20 -9.19 -8.17 -3.03
CA THR A 20 -9.15 -8.46 -4.47
C THR A 20 -7.87 -9.22 -4.85
N ILE A 21 -6.73 -8.75 -4.41
CA ILE A 21 -5.43 -9.36 -4.72
C ILE A 21 -5.33 -10.76 -4.11
N TYR A 22 -5.75 -10.91 -2.87
CA TYR A 22 -5.72 -12.19 -2.17
C TYR A 22 -6.66 -13.23 -2.82
N THR A 23 -7.79 -12.78 -3.34
CA THR A 23 -8.73 -13.65 -4.08
C THR A 23 -8.15 -14.12 -5.43
N LEU A 24 -7.41 -13.23 -6.10
CA LEU A 24 -6.80 -13.53 -7.40
C LEU A 24 -5.53 -14.39 -7.30
N TYR A 25 -4.77 -14.24 -6.22
CA TYR A 25 -3.47 -14.87 -6.04
C TYR A 25 -3.39 -15.60 -4.70
N ASN A 26 -3.21 -16.89 -4.73
CA ASN A 26 -3.14 -17.71 -3.51
C ASN A 26 -1.87 -17.52 -2.67
N LYS A 27 -0.88 -16.78 -3.18
CA LYS A 27 0.44 -16.60 -2.55
C LYS A 27 0.78 -15.12 -2.45
N VAL A 28 0.06 -14.42 -1.60
CA VAL A 28 0.31 -13.01 -1.28
C VAL A 28 0.84 -12.91 0.15
N LYS A 29 1.94 -12.21 0.32
CA LYS A 29 2.47 -11.83 1.63
C LYS A 29 2.13 -10.38 1.93
N VAL A 30 1.62 -10.13 3.10
CA VAL A 30 1.19 -8.79 3.51
C VAL A 30 2.24 -8.16 4.40
N VAL A 31 2.56 -6.89 4.12
CA VAL A 31 3.40 -6.05 4.96
C VAL A 31 2.58 -4.86 5.42
N THR A 32 2.53 -4.65 6.72
CA THR A 32 1.79 -3.55 7.32
C THR A 32 2.65 -2.81 8.35
N LEU A 33 2.09 -1.85 9.03
CA LEU A 33 2.80 -1.07 10.05
C LEU A 33 2.55 -1.63 11.46
N GLU A 34 3.53 -1.46 12.33
CA GLU A 34 3.40 -1.81 13.74
C GLU A 34 2.25 -1.06 14.40
N PRO A 35 1.60 -1.66 15.42
CA PRO A 35 0.59 -0.99 16.21
C PRO A 35 1.10 0.31 16.83
N LYS A 36 0.27 1.33 16.83
CA LYS A 36 0.59 2.65 17.37
C LYS A 36 -0.28 2.97 18.59
N LYS A 37 0.26 3.80 19.46
CA LYS A 37 -0.53 4.42 20.52
C LYS A 37 -1.45 5.47 19.91
N THR A 38 -2.74 5.25 20.01
CA THR A 38 -3.78 6.13 19.44
C THR A 38 -4.76 6.62 20.50
N GLY A 39 -5.37 7.76 20.24
CA GLY A 39 -6.42 8.32 21.08
C GLY A 39 -5.93 8.94 22.40
N ARG A 40 -6.88 9.48 23.16
CA ARG A 40 -6.60 10.17 24.44
C ARG A 40 -6.04 9.23 25.52
N GLY A 41 -6.36 7.93 25.47
CA GLY A 41 -5.88 6.93 26.41
C GLY A 41 -4.55 6.28 26.05
N ARG A 42 -3.91 6.66 24.94
CA ARG A 42 -2.66 6.07 24.42
C ARG A 42 -2.67 4.53 24.38
N LYS A 43 -3.80 3.94 24.07
CA LYS A 43 -3.90 2.49 23.86
C LYS A 43 -3.16 2.11 22.58
N ILE A 44 -2.42 1.00 22.62
CA ILE A 44 -1.80 0.42 21.45
C ILE A 44 -2.92 -0.20 20.60
N THR A 45 -3.06 0.27 19.35
CA THR A 45 -4.11 -0.18 18.45
C THR A 45 -3.49 -0.69 17.16
N SER A 46 -3.86 -1.90 16.77
CA SER A 46 -3.52 -2.47 15.46
C SER A 46 -4.25 -1.73 14.35
N ASN A 47 -3.60 -1.59 13.20
CA ASN A 47 -4.23 -0.97 12.04
C ASN A 47 -5.26 -1.92 11.37
N PRO A 48 -6.15 -1.40 10.52
CA PRO A 48 -7.18 -2.21 9.87
C PRO A 48 -6.65 -3.39 9.05
N VAL A 49 -5.49 -3.25 8.42
CA VAL A 49 -4.88 -4.33 7.62
C VAL A 49 -4.43 -5.49 8.50
N GLN A 50 -3.79 -5.20 9.63
CA GLN A 50 -3.41 -6.24 10.59
C GLN A 50 -4.66 -6.99 11.11
N ILE A 51 -5.68 -6.26 11.52
CA ILE A 51 -6.94 -6.86 12.02
C ILE A 51 -7.56 -7.76 10.97
N TYR A 52 -7.62 -7.30 9.73
CA TYR A 52 -8.15 -8.07 8.61
C TYR A 52 -7.36 -9.35 8.36
N CYS A 53 -6.03 -9.29 8.40
CA CYS A 53 -5.17 -10.45 8.23
C CYS A 53 -5.39 -11.48 9.34
N GLU A 54 -5.48 -11.03 10.59
CA GLU A 54 -5.73 -11.92 11.74
C GLU A 54 -7.12 -12.59 11.66
N GLN A 55 -8.14 -11.86 11.21
CA GLN A 55 -9.49 -12.41 11.03
C GLN A 55 -9.64 -13.40 9.89
N ASN A 56 -8.74 -13.37 8.90
CA ASN A 56 -8.81 -14.18 7.69
C ASN A 56 -7.64 -15.17 7.56
N ASP A 57 -6.86 -15.37 8.62
CA ASP A 57 -5.69 -16.27 8.64
C ASP A 57 -4.68 -15.95 7.51
N ILE A 58 -4.49 -14.66 7.22
CA ILE A 58 -3.51 -14.18 6.24
C ILE A 58 -2.20 -13.87 6.93
N GLU A 59 -1.12 -14.46 6.44
CA GLU A 59 0.23 -14.16 6.93
C GLU A 59 0.60 -12.71 6.67
N TYR A 60 1.10 -12.03 7.71
CA TYR A 60 1.60 -10.67 7.58
C TYR A 60 2.87 -10.45 8.38
N SER A 61 3.60 -9.41 8.02
CA SER A 61 4.78 -8.94 8.75
C SER A 61 4.73 -7.42 8.88
N TYR A 62 5.54 -6.88 9.80
CA TYR A 62 5.69 -5.44 9.93
C TYR A 62 6.78 -4.91 9.02
N TYR A 63 6.53 -3.73 8.49
CA TYR A 63 7.51 -3.01 7.69
C TYR A 63 8.75 -2.66 8.52
N GLN A 64 9.90 -3.00 7.98
CA GLN A 64 11.21 -2.56 8.46
C GLN A 64 11.99 -2.02 7.26
N GLU A 65 12.61 -0.86 7.43
CA GLU A 65 13.31 -0.18 6.33
C GLU A 65 14.47 -0.99 5.76
N GLU A 66 15.09 -1.81 6.60
CA GLU A 66 16.26 -2.63 6.24
C GLU A 66 15.89 -3.95 5.56
N ASN A 67 14.60 -4.30 5.53
CA ASN A 67 14.19 -5.59 4.98
C ASN A 67 14.42 -5.66 3.47
N ILE A 68 14.95 -6.81 3.06
CA ILE A 68 15.10 -7.19 1.65
C ILE A 68 14.27 -8.46 1.44
N TYR A 69 13.29 -8.36 0.56
CA TYR A 69 12.39 -9.46 0.24
C TYR A 69 12.88 -10.20 -1.01
N GLU A 70 13.82 -11.11 -0.84
CA GLU A 70 14.45 -11.85 -1.95
C GLU A 70 13.45 -12.70 -2.75
N ASP A 71 12.38 -13.14 -2.10
CA ASP A 71 11.32 -13.93 -2.71
C ASP A 71 10.18 -13.07 -3.29
N MET A 72 10.32 -11.75 -3.32
CA MET A 72 9.33 -10.87 -3.91
C MET A 72 9.44 -10.85 -5.43
N GLU A 73 8.34 -11.19 -6.10
CA GLU A 73 8.20 -11.00 -7.54
C GLU A 73 7.93 -9.53 -7.86
N TYR A 74 6.94 -8.96 -7.18
CA TYR A 74 6.63 -7.52 -7.16
C TYR A 74 5.81 -7.17 -5.91
N GLY A 75 5.83 -5.91 -5.56
CA GLY A 75 5.02 -5.36 -4.48
C GLY A 75 3.93 -4.43 -4.99
N ILE A 76 2.75 -4.53 -4.39
CA ILE A 76 1.63 -3.61 -4.61
C ILE A 76 1.48 -2.77 -3.36
N VAL A 77 1.50 -1.46 -3.51
CA VAL A 77 1.37 -0.49 -2.42
C VAL A 77 0.03 0.22 -2.57
N ALA A 78 -0.83 0.08 -1.60
CA ALA A 78 -2.15 0.71 -1.61
C ALA A 78 -2.48 1.26 -0.22
N SER A 79 -2.58 2.58 -0.11
CA SER A 79 -2.90 3.27 1.15
C SER A 79 -2.00 2.84 2.31
N PHE A 80 -0.71 3.01 2.10
CA PHE A 80 0.35 2.68 3.07
C PHE A 80 0.93 3.96 3.67
N ALA A 81 0.75 4.16 4.96
CA ALA A 81 1.13 5.39 5.66
C ALA A 81 2.64 5.46 5.99
N LYS A 82 3.47 5.07 5.04
CA LYS A 82 4.93 5.15 5.13
C LYS A 82 5.52 5.50 3.78
N ILE A 83 6.48 6.39 3.77
CA ILE A 83 7.27 6.72 2.58
C ILE A 83 8.48 5.79 2.55
N PHE A 84 8.67 5.08 1.45
CA PHE A 84 9.83 4.24 1.27
C PHE A 84 11.08 5.08 0.98
N THR A 85 12.18 4.69 1.57
CA THR A 85 13.48 5.28 1.25
C THR A 85 13.98 4.77 -0.11
N ASN A 86 14.90 5.51 -0.71
CA ASN A 86 15.53 5.10 -1.96
C ASN A 86 16.23 3.74 -1.81
N ASN A 87 16.84 3.49 -0.66
CA ASN A 87 17.50 2.22 -0.37
C ASN A 87 16.52 1.05 -0.33
N PHE A 88 15.37 1.23 0.32
CA PHE A 88 14.32 0.22 0.36
C PHE A 88 13.81 -0.10 -1.06
N ILE A 89 13.50 0.94 -1.85
CA ILE A 89 13.02 0.78 -3.22
C ILE A 89 14.06 0.06 -4.10
N THR A 90 15.33 0.41 -3.98
CA THR A 90 16.41 -0.20 -4.76
C THR A 90 16.51 -1.71 -4.50
N ASN A 91 16.36 -2.11 -3.24
CA ASN A 91 16.49 -3.50 -2.82
C ASN A 91 15.22 -4.34 -3.00
N ASN A 92 14.07 -3.69 -3.18
CA ASN A 92 12.76 -4.36 -3.19
C ASN A 92 11.89 -3.95 -4.39
N LYS A 93 12.47 -3.78 -5.55
CA LYS A 93 11.75 -3.43 -6.78
C LYS A 93 11.33 -4.69 -7.58
N PRO A 94 10.26 -4.62 -8.40
CA PRO A 94 9.42 -3.45 -8.63
C PRO A 94 8.31 -3.29 -7.59
N LEU A 95 8.00 -2.04 -7.27
CA LEU A 95 6.87 -1.66 -6.43
C LEU A 95 5.86 -0.86 -7.26
N PHE A 96 4.61 -1.30 -7.25
CA PHE A 96 3.50 -0.64 -7.92
C PHE A 96 2.66 0.08 -6.88
N ASN A 97 2.57 1.40 -6.97
CA ASN A 97 1.78 2.21 -6.05
C ASN A 97 0.43 2.56 -6.67
N ILE A 98 -0.63 2.27 -5.96
CA ILE A 98 -1.99 2.66 -6.34
C ILE A 98 -2.30 3.98 -5.63
N HIS A 99 -2.36 5.06 -6.39
CA HIS A 99 -2.72 6.38 -5.91
C HIS A 99 -4.18 6.68 -6.23
N LEU A 100 -4.97 7.08 -5.23
CA LEU A 100 -6.41 7.26 -5.34
C LEU A 100 -6.79 8.61 -5.93
N SER A 101 -6.13 9.01 -7.00
CA SER A 101 -6.48 10.16 -7.83
C SER A 101 -6.01 9.96 -9.26
N LEU A 102 -6.52 10.79 -10.14
CA LEU A 102 -6.02 10.92 -11.51
C LEU A 102 -4.84 11.90 -11.49
N LEU A 103 -3.62 11.39 -11.31
CA LEU A 103 -2.42 12.22 -11.32
C LEU A 103 -2.30 13.04 -12.60
N PRO A 104 -1.81 14.30 -12.53
CA PRO A 104 -1.13 14.94 -11.41
C PRO A 104 -2.02 15.59 -10.35
N LYS A 105 -3.35 15.47 -10.43
CA LYS A 105 -4.24 16.00 -9.40
C LYS A 105 -4.07 15.26 -8.09
N TYR A 106 -4.10 15.99 -6.98
CA TYR A 106 -4.12 15.45 -5.62
C TYR A 106 -2.99 14.47 -5.33
N LYS A 107 -1.76 14.93 -5.52
CA LYS A 107 -0.53 14.15 -5.27
C LYS A 107 -0.29 13.78 -3.80
N GLY A 108 -0.92 14.50 -2.88
CA GLY A 108 -0.69 14.37 -1.46
C GLY A 108 -1.30 13.09 -0.84
N PRO A 109 -1.28 13.00 0.51
CA PRO A 109 -1.68 11.79 1.23
C PRO A 109 -3.21 11.60 1.32
N THR A 110 -4.00 12.60 0.97
CA THR A 110 -5.46 12.59 1.10
C THR A 110 -6.19 12.87 -0.24
N PRO A 111 -5.94 12.06 -1.28
CA PRO A 111 -6.49 12.35 -2.60
C PRO A 111 -8.02 12.25 -2.66
N VAL A 112 -8.61 11.32 -1.93
CA VAL A 112 -10.07 11.12 -1.92
C VAL A 112 -10.77 12.31 -1.25
N GLU A 113 -10.29 12.72 -0.07
CA GLU A 113 -10.80 13.89 0.64
C GLU A 113 -10.66 15.16 -0.18
N SER A 114 -9.51 15.34 -0.82
CA SER A 114 -9.25 16.49 -1.67
C SER A 114 -10.22 16.56 -2.87
N ALA A 115 -10.49 15.43 -3.52
CA ALA A 115 -11.47 15.37 -4.60
C ALA A 115 -12.88 15.73 -4.13
N LEU A 116 -13.29 15.21 -2.97
CA LEU A 116 -14.60 15.51 -2.39
C LEU A 116 -14.73 16.98 -1.99
N LEU A 117 -13.72 17.56 -1.34
CA LEU A 117 -13.71 18.97 -0.95
C LEU A 117 -13.76 19.92 -2.17
N ASN A 118 -13.19 19.52 -3.29
CA ASN A 118 -13.22 20.28 -4.53
C ASN A 118 -14.45 19.96 -5.40
N LEU A 119 -15.40 19.21 -4.90
CA LEU A 119 -16.65 18.84 -5.57
C LEU A 119 -16.42 18.25 -6.96
N GLU A 120 -15.40 17.42 -7.08
CA GLU A 120 -15.10 16.73 -8.33
C GLU A 120 -16.24 15.75 -8.67
N LYS A 121 -16.73 15.85 -9.89
CA LYS A 121 -17.78 14.95 -10.40
C LYS A 121 -17.23 13.54 -10.70
N PHE A 122 -15.96 13.48 -11.06
CA PHE A 122 -15.26 12.25 -11.40
C PHE A 122 -13.92 12.20 -10.72
N SER A 123 -13.55 11.02 -10.29
CA SER A 123 -12.21 10.73 -9.78
C SER A 123 -11.79 9.34 -10.26
N GLY A 124 -10.62 8.91 -9.90
CA GLY A 124 -10.10 7.61 -10.29
C GLY A 124 -8.84 7.28 -9.52
N TYR A 125 -8.06 6.37 -10.06
CA TYR A 125 -6.77 6.01 -9.48
C TYR A 125 -5.70 5.93 -10.55
N THR A 126 -4.46 6.06 -10.13
CA THR A 126 -3.28 5.97 -10.99
C THR A 126 -2.36 4.90 -10.42
N ILE A 127 -1.88 4.01 -11.27
CA ILE A 127 -0.83 3.07 -10.89
C ILE A 127 0.51 3.65 -11.37
N SER A 128 1.46 3.75 -10.45
CA SER A 128 2.81 4.20 -10.74
C SER A 128 3.83 3.14 -10.31
N VAL A 129 4.95 3.06 -11.01
CA VAL A 129 6.03 2.15 -10.67
C VAL A 129 7.15 2.94 -10.01
N SER A 130 7.57 2.51 -8.82
CA SER A 130 8.67 3.13 -8.09
C SER A 130 10.00 2.50 -8.49
N TYR A 131 10.89 3.34 -9.01
CA TYR A 131 12.31 3.03 -9.22
C TYR A 131 13.16 3.97 -8.35
N THR A 132 14.45 3.70 -8.23
CA THR A 132 15.37 4.34 -7.27
C THR A 132 15.29 5.87 -7.18
N HIS A 133 14.94 6.56 -8.27
CA HIS A 133 14.83 8.03 -8.32
C HIS A 133 13.64 8.51 -9.17
N LEU A 134 12.82 7.62 -9.70
CA LEU A 134 11.76 7.94 -10.63
C LEU A 134 10.49 7.19 -10.28
N THR A 135 9.40 7.95 -10.11
CA THR A 135 8.06 7.40 -10.20
C THR A 135 7.60 7.60 -11.64
N LEU A 136 7.50 6.51 -12.39
CA LEU A 136 6.98 6.57 -13.75
C LEU A 136 5.46 6.53 -13.69
N PRO A 137 4.76 7.58 -14.15
CA PRO A 137 3.31 7.52 -14.25
C PRO A 137 2.95 6.47 -15.31
N THR A 138 2.18 5.49 -14.88
CA THR A 138 1.59 4.51 -15.76
C THR A 138 0.14 4.86 -16.07
N LYS A 139 -0.48 4.09 -16.92
CA LYS A 139 -1.82 4.37 -17.46
C LYS A 139 -2.81 4.83 -16.39
N ARG A 140 -3.56 5.89 -16.72
CA ARG A 140 -4.79 6.24 -16.03
C ARG A 140 -5.81 5.14 -16.31
N ILE A 141 -6.34 4.57 -15.24
CA ILE A 141 -7.48 3.66 -15.34
C ILE A 141 -8.68 4.43 -14.80
N VAL A 142 -9.63 4.64 -15.64
CA VAL A 142 -10.86 5.39 -15.30
C VAL A 142 -11.92 4.41 -14.88
#